data_6215f5493e9a407002a23a2e99438330
#
_entry.id   6215f5493e9a407002a23a2e99438330
#
_cell.length_a   1.000
_cell.length_b   1.000
_cell.length_c   1.000
_cell.angle_alpha   90.00
_cell.angle_beta   90.00
_cell.angle_gamma   90.00
#
_symmetry.space_group_name_H-M   'P 1'
#
loop_
_entity.id
_entity.type
_entity.pdbx_description
1 polymer ?
#
loop_
_entity_poly.entity_id
_entity_poly.type
_entity_poly.pdbx_seq_one_letter_code
_entity_poly.pdbx_strand_id
1 'polypeptide(L)'
;MSILVTGAAGFIGCNNVLALNQRGITDVIAVDHLGKSEKFLNLAAAQISDYFDKVDFIERVRKGTAPKPEAIFHQGACSDTMEQNGVYMMENNYRYTLELFRWAQELRIPFIYASSAATYGPRTEFVEDIRYEQPLNVYGYSKYLFDQVLRRELTSLTAPVIGLRYFNVYGPHEQHKGRMASVAYH
;
A
#
# COMPACT_ATOMS: atom_id res chain seq x y z
N MET A 1 3.75 -20.14 5.90
CA MET A 1 4.30 -18.82 5.44
C MET A 1 3.14 -17.85 5.39
N SER A 2 3.05 -16.97 6.39
CA SER A 2 1.96 -16.00 6.49
C SER A 2 2.38 -14.67 5.83
N ILE A 3 1.57 -14.14 4.94
CA ILE A 3 1.83 -12.88 4.23
C ILE A 3 0.76 -11.86 4.59
N LEU A 4 1.18 -10.67 5.00
CA LEU A 4 0.27 -9.55 5.22
C LEU A 4 0.11 -8.75 3.93
N VAL A 5 -1.14 -8.55 3.50
CA VAL A 5 -1.47 -7.65 2.38
C VAL A 5 -2.40 -6.56 2.88
N THR A 6 -1.96 -5.31 2.88
CA THR A 6 -2.85 -4.17 3.17
C THR A 6 -3.40 -3.58 1.88
N GLY A 7 -4.59 -2.97 1.94
CA GLY A 7 -5.34 -2.59 0.74
C GLY A 7 -5.79 -3.84 -0.05
N ALA A 8 -5.95 -4.96 0.64
CA ALA A 8 -6.18 -6.28 0.06
C ALA A 8 -7.47 -6.37 -0.78
N ALA A 9 -8.49 -5.61 -0.44
CA ALA A 9 -9.75 -5.54 -1.21
C ALA A 9 -9.68 -4.52 -2.36
N GLY A 10 -8.63 -3.69 -2.40
CA GLY A 10 -8.39 -2.75 -3.49
C GLY A 10 -7.90 -3.46 -4.76
N PHE A 11 -7.82 -2.71 -5.86
CA PHE A 11 -7.42 -3.24 -7.17
C PHE A 11 -6.05 -3.96 -7.14
N ILE A 12 -4.99 -3.27 -6.73
CA ILE A 12 -3.63 -3.85 -6.74
C ILE A 12 -3.50 -4.92 -5.64
N GLY A 13 -4.02 -4.65 -4.44
CA GLY A 13 -3.92 -5.57 -3.31
C GLY A 13 -4.64 -6.90 -3.58
N CYS A 14 -5.82 -6.87 -4.18
CA CYS A 14 -6.55 -8.08 -4.57
C CYS A 14 -5.73 -8.93 -5.56
N ASN A 15 -5.19 -8.31 -6.60
CA ASN A 15 -4.35 -9.02 -7.56
C ASN A 15 -3.09 -9.62 -6.91
N ASN A 16 -2.52 -8.96 -5.89
CA ASN A 16 -1.42 -9.54 -5.10
C ASN A 16 -1.89 -10.79 -4.34
N VAL A 17 -3.05 -10.74 -3.67
CA VAL A 17 -3.61 -11.90 -2.96
C VAL A 17 -3.85 -13.05 -3.93
N LEU A 18 -4.50 -12.81 -5.05
CA LEU A 18 -4.77 -13.84 -6.06
C LEU A 18 -3.47 -14.44 -6.64
N ALA A 19 -2.45 -13.60 -6.89
CA ALA A 19 -1.15 -14.08 -7.36
C ALA A 19 -0.41 -14.93 -6.32
N LEU A 20 -0.56 -14.64 -5.02
CA LEU A 20 -0.07 -15.48 -3.92
C LEU A 20 -0.81 -16.81 -3.90
N ASN A 21 -2.15 -16.80 -4.01
CA ASN A 21 -2.97 -18.01 -4.04
C ASN A 21 -2.59 -18.92 -5.23
N GLN A 22 -2.36 -18.36 -6.42
CA GLN A 22 -1.90 -19.12 -7.58
C GLN A 22 -0.54 -19.82 -7.36
N ARG A 23 0.26 -19.33 -6.42
CA ARG A 23 1.53 -19.93 -5.99
C ARG A 23 1.37 -20.88 -4.80
N GLY A 24 0.14 -21.18 -4.39
CA GLY A 24 -0.17 -22.06 -3.26
C GLY A 24 -0.03 -21.39 -1.89
N ILE A 25 0.15 -20.06 -1.85
CA ILE A 25 0.22 -19.30 -0.59
C ILE A 25 -1.19 -18.83 -0.25
N THR A 26 -1.83 -19.51 0.70
CA THR A 26 -3.21 -19.22 1.15
C THR A 26 -3.26 -18.65 2.57
N ASP A 27 -2.16 -18.74 3.33
CA ASP A 27 -2.02 -18.09 4.63
C ASP A 27 -1.73 -16.58 4.42
N VAL A 28 -2.77 -15.86 4.00
CA VAL A 28 -2.74 -14.44 3.71
C VAL A 28 -3.62 -13.69 4.71
N ILE A 29 -3.01 -12.78 5.45
CA ILE A 29 -3.72 -11.84 6.33
C ILE A 29 -4.11 -10.62 5.49
N ALA A 30 -5.40 -10.45 5.24
CA ALA A 30 -5.94 -9.33 4.48
C ALA A 30 -6.27 -8.15 5.41
N VAL A 31 -5.76 -6.96 5.11
CA VAL A 31 -6.09 -5.73 5.84
C VAL A 31 -6.64 -4.70 4.88
N ASP A 32 -7.83 -4.20 5.14
CA ASP A 32 -8.46 -3.15 4.34
C ASP A 32 -9.52 -2.39 5.18
N HIS A 33 -10.15 -1.38 4.58
CA HIS A 33 -11.34 -0.74 5.10
C HIS A 33 -12.46 -0.92 4.07
N LEU A 34 -13.35 -1.88 4.28
CA LEU A 34 -14.42 -2.18 3.32
C LEU A 34 -15.46 -1.04 3.22
N GLY A 35 -15.77 -0.42 4.34
CA GLY A 35 -16.73 0.69 4.39
C GLY A 35 -18.08 0.30 3.79
N LYS A 36 -18.64 1.18 2.96
CA LYS A 36 -19.90 0.95 2.23
C LYS A 36 -19.68 0.61 0.75
N SER A 37 -18.47 0.24 0.35
CA SER A 37 -18.12 -0.05 -1.04
C SER A 37 -18.28 -1.54 -1.37
N GLU A 38 -18.41 -1.84 -2.65
CA GLU A 38 -18.49 -3.22 -3.16
C GLU A 38 -17.11 -3.89 -3.32
N LYS A 39 -16.04 -3.28 -2.86
CA LYS A 39 -14.69 -3.84 -3.04
C LYS A 39 -14.48 -5.17 -2.30
N PHE A 40 -15.35 -5.54 -1.36
CA PHE A 40 -15.34 -6.88 -0.77
C PHE A 40 -15.49 -7.99 -1.82
N LEU A 41 -16.15 -7.71 -2.95
CA LEU A 41 -16.28 -8.65 -4.07
C LEU A 41 -14.93 -9.05 -4.66
N ASN A 42 -13.93 -8.19 -4.58
CA ASN A 42 -12.57 -8.49 -5.01
C ASN A 42 -11.92 -9.60 -4.16
N LEU A 43 -12.30 -9.71 -2.89
CA LEU A 43 -11.81 -10.76 -2.00
C LEU A 43 -12.66 -12.05 -2.08
N ALA A 44 -13.83 -12.03 -2.69
CA ALA A 44 -14.73 -13.19 -2.72
C ALA A 44 -14.12 -14.42 -3.43
N ALA A 45 -13.21 -14.20 -4.39
CA ALA A 45 -12.49 -15.26 -5.10
C ALA A 45 -11.12 -15.58 -4.47
N ALA A 46 -10.72 -14.86 -3.44
CA ALA A 46 -9.41 -14.99 -2.81
C ALA A 46 -9.45 -15.96 -1.63
N GLN A 47 -8.37 -16.71 -1.43
CA GLN A 47 -8.15 -17.50 -0.22
C GLN A 47 -7.29 -16.69 0.75
N ILE A 48 -7.86 -16.38 1.90
CA ILE A 48 -7.21 -15.63 2.98
C ILE A 48 -7.36 -16.39 4.30
N SER A 49 -6.39 -16.26 5.20
CA SER A 49 -6.46 -16.87 6.52
C SER A 49 -7.22 -16.01 7.53
N ASP A 50 -7.16 -14.69 7.39
CA ASP A 50 -7.87 -13.74 8.26
C ASP A 50 -8.07 -12.38 7.58
N TYR A 51 -9.02 -11.60 8.11
CA TYR A 51 -9.30 -10.24 7.69
C TYR A 51 -9.37 -9.29 8.89
N PHE A 52 -8.72 -8.13 8.75
CA PHE A 52 -8.80 -7.04 9.73
C PHE A 52 -9.21 -5.73 9.05
N ASP A 53 -10.04 -4.94 9.72
CA ASP A 53 -10.17 -3.52 9.36
C ASP A 53 -8.84 -2.80 9.64
N LYS A 54 -8.47 -1.86 8.78
CA LYS A 54 -7.18 -1.15 8.87
C LYS A 54 -6.98 -0.41 10.20
N VAL A 55 -8.08 0.08 10.82
CA VAL A 55 -8.02 0.81 12.10
C VAL A 55 -7.75 -0.17 13.24
N ASP A 56 -8.47 -1.30 13.28
CA ASP A 56 -8.21 -2.35 14.27
C ASP A 56 -6.79 -2.92 14.12
N PHE A 57 -6.35 -3.14 12.89
CA PHE A 57 -5.03 -3.72 12.64
C PHE A 57 -3.90 -2.83 13.15
N ILE A 58 -3.92 -1.52 12.86
CA ILE A 58 -2.85 -0.62 13.31
C ILE A 58 -2.84 -0.46 14.84
N GLU A 59 -4.03 -0.51 15.49
CA GLU A 59 -4.11 -0.54 16.94
C GLU A 59 -3.51 -1.81 17.53
N ARG A 60 -3.68 -2.97 16.88
CA ARG A 60 -3.03 -4.23 17.30
C ARG A 60 -1.51 -4.15 17.13
N VAL A 61 -1.01 -3.53 16.06
CA VAL A 61 0.42 -3.28 15.88
C VAL A 61 0.96 -2.45 17.04
N ARG A 62 0.32 -1.33 17.37
CA ARG A 62 0.70 -0.45 18.47
C ARG A 62 0.71 -1.15 19.84
N LYS A 63 -0.23 -2.08 20.05
CA LYS A 63 -0.35 -2.87 21.28
C LYS A 63 0.54 -4.14 21.31
N GLY A 64 1.26 -4.43 20.22
CA GLY A 64 2.06 -5.65 20.11
C GLY A 64 1.25 -6.94 20.04
N THR A 65 -0.04 -6.87 19.64
CA THR A 65 -0.98 -8.01 19.55
C THR A 65 -1.33 -8.39 18.12
N ALA A 66 -0.77 -7.71 17.13
CA ALA A 66 -0.96 -8.04 15.72
C ALA A 66 -0.30 -9.41 15.39
N PRO A 67 -0.94 -10.25 14.54
CA PRO A 67 -0.31 -11.45 14.05
C PRO A 67 0.96 -11.10 13.27
N LYS A 68 2.04 -11.87 13.50
CA LYS A 68 3.37 -11.60 12.90
C LYS A 68 3.50 -12.31 11.57
N PRO A 69 3.49 -11.58 10.43
CA PRO A 69 3.71 -12.18 9.12
C PRO A 69 5.20 -12.38 8.82
N GLU A 70 5.49 -13.10 7.76
CA GLU A 70 6.86 -13.28 7.24
C GLU A 70 7.25 -12.22 6.20
N ALA A 71 6.27 -11.53 5.62
CA ALA A 71 6.47 -10.37 4.74
C ALA A 71 5.21 -9.48 4.70
N ILE A 72 5.40 -8.21 4.36
CA ILE A 72 4.30 -7.24 4.22
C ILE A 72 4.26 -6.69 2.79
N PHE A 73 3.10 -6.84 2.13
CA PHE A 73 2.74 -6.14 0.90
C PHE A 73 1.79 -4.98 1.24
N HIS A 74 2.35 -3.79 1.38
CA HIS A 74 1.59 -2.60 1.77
C HIS A 74 1.08 -1.85 0.52
N GLN A 75 -0.14 -2.16 0.08
CA GLN A 75 -0.83 -1.52 -1.04
C GLN A 75 -1.91 -0.53 -0.57
N GLY A 76 -2.22 -0.54 0.73
CA GLY A 76 -3.28 0.28 1.31
C GLY A 76 -2.93 1.77 1.31
N ALA A 77 -3.78 2.58 0.68
CA ALA A 77 -3.69 4.03 0.67
C ALA A 77 -5.03 4.64 0.22
N CYS A 78 -5.26 5.92 0.52
CA CYS A 78 -6.16 6.73 -0.27
C CYS A 78 -5.46 7.05 -1.60
N SER A 79 -5.97 6.55 -2.71
CA SER A 79 -5.41 6.76 -4.06
C SER A 79 -6.12 7.86 -4.84
N ASP A 80 -7.08 8.58 -4.23
CA ASP A 80 -7.75 9.71 -4.86
C ASP A 80 -6.80 10.91 -4.92
N THR A 81 -6.30 11.20 -6.11
CA THR A 81 -5.39 12.33 -6.36
C THR A 81 -6.08 13.69 -6.27
N MET A 82 -7.43 13.71 -6.22
CA MET A 82 -8.25 14.90 -6.07
C MET A 82 -8.63 15.20 -4.61
N GLU A 83 -8.30 14.30 -3.68
CA GLU A 83 -8.53 14.53 -2.25
C GLU A 83 -7.69 15.71 -1.76
N GLN A 84 -8.35 16.69 -1.13
CA GLN A 84 -7.72 17.91 -0.64
C GLN A 84 -7.56 17.96 0.88
N ASN A 85 -8.15 17.00 1.61
CA ASN A 85 -7.97 16.90 3.04
C ASN A 85 -6.57 16.42 3.38
N GLY A 86 -5.66 17.37 3.61
CA GLY A 86 -4.26 17.09 3.91
C GLY A 86 -4.07 16.28 5.18
N VAL A 87 -4.86 16.51 6.22
CA VAL A 87 -4.79 15.76 7.50
C VAL A 87 -5.14 14.29 7.23
N TYR A 88 -6.29 14.04 6.61
CA TYR A 88 -6.70 12.68 6.24
C TYR A 88 -5.64 11.97 5.38
N MET A 89 -5.13 12.66 4.36
CA MET A 89 -4.14 12.09 3.44
C MET A 89 -2.84 11.73 4.16
N MET A 90 -2.36 12.62 5.04
CA MET A 90 -1.12 12.38 5.79
C MET A 90 -1.29 11.25 6.82
N GLU A 91 -2.40 11.20 7.55
CA GLU A 91 -2.65 10.11 8.51
C GLU A 91 -2.80 8.76 7.78
N ASN A 92 -3.59 8.73 6.70
CA ASN A 92 -3.92 7.49 6.00
C ASN A 92 -2.76 6.95 5.14
N ASN A 93 -2.00 7.81 4.47
CA ASN A 93 -0.96 7.39 3.54
C ASN A 93 0.45 7.41 4.14
N TYR A 94 0.80 8.49 4.85
CA TYR A 94 2.15 8.64 5.39
C TYR A 94 2.30 7.99 6.77
N ARG A 95 1.50 8.38 7.76
CA ARG A 95 1.63 7.89 9.14
C ARG A 95 1.40 6.38 9.22
N TYR A 96 0.34 5.90 8.59
CA TYR A 96 0.03 4.48 8.54
C TYR A 96 1.17 3.67 7.91
N THR A 97 1.71 4.12 6.77
CA THR A 97 2.86 3.48 6.12
C THR A 97 4.09 3.47 7.01
N LEU A 98 4.38 4.60 7.69
CA LEU A 98 5.53 4.74 8.57
C LEU A 98 5.46 3.78 9.77
N GLU A 99 4.28 3.61 10.37
CA GLU A 99 4.09 2.68 11.48
C GLU A 99 4.28 1.23 11.04
N LEU A 100 3.70 0.83 9.91
CA LEU A 100 3.89 -0.53 9.38
C LEU A 100 5.36 -0.78 8.98
N PHE A 101 6.02 0.20 8.39
CA PHE A 101 7.45 0.10 8.06
C PHE A 101 8.29 -0.12 9.31
N ARG A 102 8.10 0.68 10.36
CA ARG A 102 8.82 0.52 11.63
C ARG A 102 8.58 -0.85 12.24
N TRP A 103 7.34 -1.27 12.28
CA TRP A 103 6.98 -2.61 12.76
C TRP A 103 7.64 -3.72 11.94
N ALA A 104 7.68 -3.60 10.60
CA ALA A 104 8.40 -4.56 9.75
C ALA A 104 9.91 -4.61 10.07
N GLN A 105 10.54 -3.46 10.34
CA GLN A 105 11.94 -3.39 10.71
C GLN A 105 12.19 -4.01 12.10
N GLU A 106 11.31 -3.81 13.07
CA GLU A 106 11.37 -4.47 14.38
C GLU A 106 11.25 -5.99 14.26
N LEU A 107 10.36 -6.48 13.40
CA LEU A 107 10.19 -7.91 13.14
C LEU A 107 11.30 -8.50 12.24
N ARG A 108 12.10 -7.66 11.61
CA ARG A 108 13.13 -8.03 10.61
C ARG A 108 12.55 -8.79 9.43
N ILE A 109 11.42 -8.31 8.89
CA ILE A 109 10.73 -8.92 7.76
C ILE A 109 10.69 -7.98 6.55
N PRO A 110 10.66 -8.51 5.30
CA PRO A 110 10.55 -7.72 4.09
C PRO A 110 9.29 -6.84 4.07
N PHE A 111 9.47 -5.60 3.62
CA PHE A 111 8.41 -4.62 3.46
C PHE A 111 8.36 -4.09 2.03
N ILE A 112 7.34 -4.48 1.28
CA ILE A 112 7.12 -4.02 -0.09
C ILE A 112 5.95 -3.04 -0.07
N TYR A 113 6.15 -1.81 -0.54
CA TYR A 113 5.10 -0.78 -0.46
C TYR A 113 4.83 -0.07 -1.79
N ALA A 114 3.61 0.42 -1.91
CA ALA A 114 3.18 1.25 -3.03
C ALA A 114 3.65 2.70 -2.83
N SER A 115 4.73 3.10 -3.50
CA SER A 115 5.01 4.48 -3.84
C SER A 115 4.21 4.86 -5.09
N SER A 116 4.49 5.98 -5.74
CA SER A 116 3.72 6.46 -6.89
C SER A 116 4.56 7.31 -7.84
N ALA A 117 4.27 7.23 -9.12
CA ALA A 117 4.78 8.18 -10.12
C ALA A 117 4.34 9.64 -9.85
N ALA A 118 3.28 9.86 -9.04
CA ALA A 118 2.89 11.20 -8.60
C ALA A 118 3.99 11.93 -7.81
N THR A 119 5.01 11.23 -7.33
CA THR A 119 6.20 11.83 -6.70
C THR A 119 7.03 12.65 -7.67
N TYR A 120 7.03 12.31 -8.97
CA TYR A 120 7.77 13.02 -10.01
C TYR A 120 7.14 14.38 -10.38
N GLY A 121 5.82 14.53 -10.19
CA GLY A 121 5.10 15.75 -10.55
C GLY A 121 5.09 16.00 -12.06
N PRO A 122 5.40 17.24 -12.53
CA PRO A 122 5.27 17.63 -13.92
C PRO A 122 6.51 17.25 -14.77
N ARG A 123 7.37 16.39 -14.26
CA ARG A 123 8.60 16.00 -14.95
C ARG A 123 8.31 15.08 -16.14
N THR A 124 9.19 15.12 -17.10
CA THR A 124 9.20 14.24 -18.28
C THR A 124 10.25 13.14 -18.18
N GLU A 125 11.18 13.27 -17.22
CA GLU A 125 12.20 12.28 -16.91
C GLU A 125 11.83 11.60 -15.58
N PHE A 126 11.82 10.28 -15.59
CA PHE A 126 11.41 9.45 -14.46
C PHE A 126 12.58 8.61 -13.95
N VAL A 127 13.40 9.26 -13.12
CA VAL A 127 14.58 8.65 -12.51
C VAL A 127 14.39 8.60 -11.00
N GLU A 128 14.80 7.52 -10.34
CA GLU A 128 14.68 7.33 -8.89
C GLU A 128 15.73 8.15 -8.10
N ASP A 129 15.80 9.45 -8.42
CA ASP A 129 16.66 10.44 -7.79
C ASP A 129 15.81 11.63 -7.34
N ILE A 130 16.09 12.13 -6.13
CA ILE A 130 15.35 13.25 -5.51
C ILE A 130 15.29 14.50 -6.39
N ARG A 131 16.29 14.72 -7.24
CA ARG A 131 16.33 15.85 -8.18
C ARG A 131 15.21 15.84 -9.21
N TYR A 132 14.60 14.67 -9.45
CA TYR A 132 13.51 14.46 -10.39
C TYR A 132 12.14 14.42 -9.71
N GLU A 133 12.05 14.70 -8.41
CA GLU A 133 10.83 14.60 -7.63
C GLU A 133 10.28 15.97 -7.25
N GLN A 134 9.00 16.20 -7.59
CA GLN A 134 8.31 17.46 -7.32
C GLN A 134 6.78 17.22 -7.28
N PRO A 135 6.25 16.59 -6.22
CA PRO A 135 4.82 16.25 -6.16
C PRO A 135 3.94 17.50 -6.28
N LEU A 136 2.84 17.40 -7.05
CA LEU A 136 1.92 18.50 -7.34
C LEU A 136 0.68 18.52 -6.45
N ASN A 137 0.40 17.46 -5.72
CA ASN A 137 -0.77 17.35 -4.85
C ASN A 137 -0.42 16.65 -3.55
N VAL A 138 -1.34 16.71 -2.58
CA VAL A 138 -1.12 16.14 -1.26
C VAL A 138 -0.99 14.60 -1.29
N TYR A 139 -1.62 13.93 -2.25
CA TYR A 139 -1.43 12.50 -2.48
C TYR A 139 0.03 12.19 -2.84
N GLY A 140 0.55 12.82 -3.90
CA GLY A 140 1.95 12.66 -4.31
C GLY A 140 2.93 13.03 -3.20
N TYR A 141 2.63 14.12 -2.46
CA TYR A 141 3.43 14.55 -1.31
C TYR A 141 3.45 13.50 -0.19
N SER A 142 2.32 12.85 0.11
CA SER A 142 2.25 11.81 1.14
C SER A 142 3.16 10.61 0.83
N LYS A 143 3.25 10.23 -0.45
CA LYS A 143 4.15 9.17 -0.93
C LYS A 143 5.61 9.61 -0.93
N TYR A 144 5.86 10.80 -1.47
CA TYR A 144 7.18 11.44 -1.48
C TYR A 144 7.79 11.54 -0.08
N LEU A 145 7.00 11.97 0.92
CA LEU A 145 7.51 12.15 2.27
C LEU A 145 7.96 10.81 2.89
N PHE A 146 7.26 9.72 2.64
CA PHE A 146 7.68 8.40 3.10
C PHE A 146 8.96 7.94 2.36
N ASP A 147 9.04 8.15 1.04
CA ASP A 147 10.26 7.86 0.26
C ASP A 147 11.47 8.63 0.84
N GLN A 148 11.27 9.88 1.32
CA GLN A 148 12.33 10.66 1.98
C GLN A 148 12.75 10.06 3.33
N VAL A 149 11.81 9.56 4.14
CA VAL A 149 12.12 8.86 5.39
C VAL A 149 12.97 7.63 5.09
N LEU A 150 12.52 6.80 4.14
CA LEU A 150 13.23 5.58 3.76
C LEU A 150 14.68 5.88 3.29
N ARG A 151 14.87 6.91 2.47
CA ARG A 151 16.22 7.30 2.01
C ARG A 151 17.18 7.64 3.16
N ARG A 152 16.67 8.32 4.18
CA ARG A 152 17.48 8.64 5.37
C ARG A 152 17.84 7.42 6.21
N GLU A 153 17.01 6.38 6.14
CA GLU A 153 17.15 5.18 6.96
C GLU A 153 17.81 4.00 6.21
N LEU A 154 18.17 4.16 4.93
CA LEU A 154 18.70 3.08 4.08
C LEU A 154 19.89 2.32 4.70
N THR A 155 20.78 3.02 5.41
CA THR A 155 21.98 2.41 6.03
C THR A 155 21.68 1.71 7.35
N SER A 156 20.49 1.90 7.92
CA SER A 156 20.06 1.33 9.22
C SER A 156 18.97 0.27 9.10
N LEU A 157 18.60 -0.11 7.87
CA LEU A 157 17.58 -1.11 7.65
C LEU A 157 17.98 -2.48 8.23
N THR A 158 17.05 -3.09 8.94
CA THR A 158 17.20 -4.43 9.53
C THR A 158 16.64 -5.55 8.63
N ALA A 159 15.83 -5.18 7.64
CA ALA A 159 15.22 -6.07 6.66
C ALA A 159 15.04 -5.35 5.30
N PRO A 160 14.91 -6.09 4.19
CA PRO A 160 14.71 -5.51 2.86
C PRO A 160 13.46 -4.64 2.77
N VAL A 161 13.59 -3.48 2.11
CA VAL A 161 12.46 -2.59 1.81
C VAL A 161 12.46 -2.29 0.31
N ILE A 162 11.30 -2.45 -0.34
CA ILE A 162 11.12 -2.19 -1.77
C ILE A 162 9.95 -1.24 -1.97
N GLY A 163 10.22 -0.06 -2.51
CA GLY A 163 9.20 0.91 -2.94
C GLY A 163 8.91 0.79 -4.42
N LEU A 164 7.66 0.54 -4.79
CA LEU A 164 7.22 0.43 -6.17
C LEU A 164 6.52 1.73 -6.60
N ARG A 165 7.13 2.50 -7.48
CA ARG A 165 6.54 3.72 -8.05
C ARG A 165 5.58 3.36 -9.16
N TYR A 166 4.34 3.06 -8.78
CA TYR A 166 3.31 2.75 -9.76
C TYR A 166 2.99 3.96 -10.63
N PHE A 167 3.02 3.74 -11.94
CA PHE A 167 2.44 4.61 -12.97
C PHE A 167 0.96 4.27 -13.15
N ASN A 168 0.42 4.42 -14.36
CA ASN A 168 -0.96 4.11 -14.66
C ASN A 168 -1.15 2.58 -14.75
N VAL A 169 -1.51 1.98 -13.63
CA VAL A 169 -1.80 0.54 -13.54
C VAL A 169 -3.20 0.27 -14.08
N TYR A 170 -3.37 -0.80 -14.83
CA TYR A 170 -4.65 -1.29 -15.34
C TYR A 170 -4.74 -2.81 -15.21
N GLY A 171 -5.97 -3.35 -15.17
CA GLY A 171 -6.19 -4.80 -15.07
C GLY A 171 -7.51 -5.17 -14.42
N PRO A 172 -7.73 -6.46 -14.11
CA PRO A 172 -8.97 -6.92 -13.48
C PRO A 172 -9.14 -6.35 -12.06
N HIS A 173 -10.40 -6.29 -11.60
CA HIS A 173 -10.78 -5.81 -10.26
C HIS A 173 -10.71 -4.29 -10.05
N GLU A 174 -10.86 -3.49 -11.12
CA GLU A 174 -10.93 -2.04 -11.05
C GLU A 174 -12.34 -1.46 -10.85
N GLN A 175 -13.39 -2.26 -11.01
CA GLN A 175 -14.79 -1.81 -11.07
C GLN A 175 -15.23 -0.93 -9.90
N HIS A 176 -14.69 -1.16 -8.71
CA HIS A 176 -15.00 -0.39 -7.50
C HIS A 176 -14.37 1.01 -7.49
N LYS A 177 -13.46 1.32 -8.42
CA LYS A 177 -12.73 2.60 -8.45
C LYS A 177 -13.52 3.75 -9.09
N GLY A 178 -14.62 3.46 -9.80
CA GLY A 178 -15.41 4.47 -10.48
C GLY A 178 -14.54 5.36 -11.37
N ARG A 179 -14.64 6.69 -11.22
CA ARG A 179 -13.84 7.67 -11.98
C ARG A 179 -12.32 7.52 -11.85
N MET A 180 -11.83 6.82 -10.84
CA MET A 180 -10.40 6.56 -10.62
C MET A 180 -9.92 5.25 -11.24
N ALA A 181 -10.77 4.55 -12.00
CA ALA A 181 -10.35 3.41 -12.79
C ALA A 181 -9.43 3.87 -13.94
N SER A 182 -8.65 2.92 -14.47
CA SER A 182 -7.71 3.22 -15.56
C SER A 182 -8.44 3.64 -16.85
N VAL A 183 -7.75 4.35 -17.74
CA VAL A 183 -8.27 4.66 -19.08
C VAL A 183 -8.59 3.38 -19.87
N ALA A 184 -7.87 2.30 -19.63
CA ALA A 184 -8.12 1.02 -20.29
C ALA A 184 -9.40 0.33 -19.81
N TYR A 185 -9.94 0.71 -18.64
CA TYR A 185 -11.21 0.21 -18.10
C TYR A 185 -12.41 0.94 -18.70
N HIS A 186 -12.28 2.24 -19.04
CA HIS A 186 -13.34 3.09 -19.63
C HIS A 186 -13.36 2.98 -21.14
#